data_7e07b05d00e65b2505cd20e67db62f50
#
_entry.id   7e07b05d00e65b2505cd20e67db62f50
#
_cell.length_a   1.000
_cell.length_b   1.000
_cell.length_c   1.000
_cell.angle_alpha   90.00
_cell.angle_beta   90.00
_cell.angle_gamma   90.00
#
_symmetry.space_group_name_H-M   'P 1'
#
loop_
_entity.id
_entity.type
_entity.pdbx_description
1 polymer ?
#
loop_
_entity_poly.entity_id
_entity_poly.type
_entity_poly.pdbx_seq_one_letter_code
_entity_poly.pdbx_strand_id
1 'polypeptide(L)'
;NKSGGYSYSDRQYAVQGFVKDCKPEAPSNYGDSGGASRFFYCAKASRKERGEFNKHPTVKPIALMEYLIKLVTPPEGIVLDPFIGSGTTAIASLNTGRSFIGIELNEGYVEIARRRVASHTAQQELKFA
;
A
#
# COMPACT_ATOMS: atom_id res chain seq x y z
N ASN A 1 -33.09 -17.79 -34.95
CA ASN A 1 -31.87 -17.16 -34.54
C ASN A 1 -32.00 -16.75 -33.07
N LYS A 2 -31.49 -17.63 -32.14
CA LYS A 2 -31.36 -17.30 -30.73
C LYS A 2 -29.92 -16.87 -30.49
N SER A 3 -29.71 -15.57 -30.28
CA SER A 3 -28.44 -15.02 -29.80
C SER A 3 -28.27 -15.44 -28.34
N GLY A 4 -27.38 -16.37 -28.08
CA GLY A 4 -26.99 -16.76 -26.73
C GLY A 4 -26.16 -15.66 -26.09
N GLY A 5 -26.73 -14.93 -25.14
CA GLY A 5 -26.00 -14.01 -24.30
C GLY A 5 -25.13 -14.82 -23.34
N TYR A 6 -23.82 -14.58 -23.38
CA TYR A 6 -22.90 -15.12 -22.37
C TYR A 6 -23.17 -14.40 -21.04
N SER A 7 -23.72 -15.14 -20.09
CA SER A 7 -23.83 -14.69 -18.69
C SER A 7 -22.46 -14.77 -18.02
N TYR A 8 -21.99 -13.66 -17.49
CA TYR A 8 -20.69 -13.52 -16.82
C TYR A 8 -20.71 -13.99 -15.33
N SER A 9 -21.70 -14.86 -14.98
CA SER A 9 -21.99 -15.17 -13.57
C SER A 9 -21.17 -16.32 -12.94
N ASP A 10 -20.29 -17.03 -13.67
CA ASP A 10 -19.72 -18.27 -13.15
C ASP A 10 -18.20 -18.38 -13.13
N ARG A 11 -17.46 -17.27 -13.01
CA ARG A 11 -16.04 -17.36 -12.69
C ARG A 11 -15.75 -16.77 -11.33
N GLN A 12 -15.96 -17.56 -10.29
CA GLN A 12 -15.35 -17.34 -8.98
C GLN A 12 -13.84 -17.57 -9.10
N TYR A 13 -13.10 -16.53 -9.40
CA TYR A 13 -11.66 -16.54 -9.14
C TYR A 13 -11.49 -16.31 -7.64
N ALA A 14 -11.48 -17.37 -6.88
CA ALA A 14 -11.07 -17.37 -5.49
C ALA A 14 -9.56 -17.05 -5.44
N VAL A 15 -9.21 -15.79 -5.31
CA VAL A 15 -7.88 -15.39 -4.83
C VAL A 15 -7.87 -15.63 -3.33
N GLN A 16 -7.75 -16.92 -2.94
CA GLN A 16 -7.61 -17.31 -1.56
C GLN A 16 -6.26 -16.78 -1.05
N GLY A 17 -6.32 -15.81 -0.17
CA GLY A 17 -5.16 -15.33 0.58
C GLY A 17 -5.11 -13.84 0.85
N PHE A 18 -5.87 -13.01 0.16
CA PHE A 18 -5.74 -11.56 0.23
C PHE A 18 -6.80 -10.81 1.05
N VAL A 19 -7.82 -11.50 1.54
CA VAL A 19 -8.99 -10.85 2.16
C VAL A 19 -9.35 -11.55 3.47
N LYS A 20 -8.45 -11.54 4.47
CA LYS A 20 -8.79 -12.10 5.78
C LYS A 20 -9.58 -11.14 6.67
N ASP A 21 -9.66 -9.84 6.33
CA ASP A 21 -10.32 -8.82 7.13
C ASP A 21 -11.31 -7.91 6.37
N CYS A 22 -11.60 -8.20 5.11
CA CYS A 22 -12.77 -7.60 4.46
C CYS A 22 -13.97 -8.48 4.78
N LYS A 23 -14.78 -8.08 5.77
CA LYS A 23 -16.12 -8.64 5.91
C LYS A 23 -16.82 -8.44 4.57
N PRO A 24 -17.29 -9.51 3.91
CA PRO A 24 -18.15 -9.33 2.76
C PRO A 24 -19.42 -8.67 3.29
N GLU A 25 -19.58 -7.38 3.04
CA GLU A 25 -20.91 -6.80 3.11
C GLU A 25 -21.78 -7.61 2.14
N ALA A 26 -22.97 -7.97 2.60
CA ALA A 26 -23.93 -8.74 1.82
C ALA A 26 -24.02 -8.17 0.40
N PRO A 27 -24.12 -9.02 -0.63
CA PRO A 27 -24.16 -8.54 -1.99
C PRO A 27 -25.36 -7.61 -2.13
N SER A 28 -25.09 -6.32 -2.07
CA SER A 28 -26.03 -5.34 -2.56
C SER A 28 -26.18 -5.67 -4.05
N ASN A 29 -27.41 -5.80 -4.48
CA ASN A 29 -27.78 -6.15 -5.85
C ASN A 29 -27.32 -5.00 -6.77
N TYR A 30 -26.02 -4.94 -7.03
CA TYR A 30 -25.43 -3.95 -7.94
C TYR A 30 -25.75 -4.42 -9.35
N GLY A 31 -26.82 -3.90 -9.90
CA GLY A 31 -27.00 -3.82 -11.34
C GLY A 31 -25.93 -2.87 -11.91
N ASP A 32 -24.71 -3.37 -11.95
CA ASP A 32 -23.55 -2.52 -12.10
C ASP A 32 -23.01 -2.55 -13.52
N SER A 33 -23.14 -1.43 -14.22
CA SER A 33 -22.63 -1.16 -15.57
C SER A 33 -21.31 -0.37 -15.61
N GLY A 34 -20.55 -0.34 -14.53
CA GLY A 34 -19.32 0.43 -14.48
C GLY A 34 -18.06 -0.33 -14.89
N GLY A 35 -17.02 0.44 -15.22
CA GLY A 35 -15.74 -0.09 -15.69
C GLY A 35 -14.97 -0.97 -14.68
N ALA A 36 -14.01 -1.75 -15.19
CA ALA A 36 -13.15 -2.64 -14.40
C ALA A 36 -12.36 -1.93 -13.27
N SER A 37 -12.26 -0.61 -13.30
CA SER A 37 -11.54 0.20 -12.31
C SER A 37 -12.00 0.01 -10.85
N ARG A 38 -13.22 -0.46 -10.60
CA ARG A 38 -13.71 -0.73 -9.24
C ARG A 38 -13.21 -2.05 -8.66
N PHE A 39 -12.65 -2.95 -9.46
CA PHE A 39 -11.97 -4.15 -8.98
C PHE A 39 -10.54 -3.87 -8.56
N PHE A 40 -10.03 -2.69 -8.86
CA PHE A 40 -8.72 -2.27 -8.40
C PHE A 40 -8.84 -1.62 -7.03
N TYR A 41 -8.28 -2.28 -6.03
CA TYR A 41 -8.15 -1.71 -4.70
C TYR A 41 -7.21 -0.48 -4.77
N CYS A 42 -7.80 0.70 -4.80
CA CYS A 42 -7.06 1.96 -4.75
C CYS A 42 -6.87 2.36 -3.29
N ALA A 43 -5.89 1.75 -2.62
CA ALA A 43 -5.52 2.17 -1.28
C ALA A 43 -5.05 3.62 -1.29
N LYS A 44 -5.67 4.47 -0.48
CA LYS A 44 -5.22 5.84 -0.24
C LYS A 44 -4.57 5.92 1.14
N ALA A 45 -3.42 6.59 1.23
CA ALA A 45 -2.82 6.86 2.52
C ALA A 45 -3.79 7.66 3.40
N SER A 46 -3.98 7.21 4.64
CA SER A 46 -4.80 7.91 5.63
C SER A 46 -4.17 9.26 6.00
N ARG A 47 -4.94 10.16 6.62
CA ARG A 47 -4.40 11.43 7.12
C ARG A 47 -3.28 11.21 8.15
N LYS A 48 -3.40 10.19 8.99
CA LYS A 48 -2.40 9.80 9.98
C LYS A 48 -1.09 9.34 9.32
N GLU A 49 -1.16 8.49 8.29
CA GLU A 49 0.02 8.03 7.54
C GLU A 49 0.70 9.14 6.76
N ARG A 50 -0.11 10.09 6.25
CA ARG A 50 0.42 11.24 5.53
C ARG A 50 1.21 12.16 6.47
N GLY A 51 0.74 12.36 7.69
CA GLY A 51 1.29 13.33 8.64
C GLY A 51 0.93 14.79 8.28
N GLU A 52 0.91 15.67 9.28
CA GLU A 52 0.49 17.06 9.11
C GLU A 52 1.49 17.89 8.27
N PHE A 53 2.77 17.57 8.37
CA PHE A 53 3.85 18.31 7.69
C PHE A 53 4.19 17.80 6.30
N ASN A 54 3.55 16.71 5.87
CA ASN A 54 3.88 16.09 4.60
C ASN A 54 3.12 16.73 3.44
N LYS A 55 3.81 17.59 2.72
CA LYS A 55 3.31 18.27 1.52
C LYS A 55 3.51 17.48 0.22
N HIS A 56 4.06 16.26 0.31
CA HIS A 56 4.27 15.43 -0.88
C HIS A 56 2.92 15.06 -1.53
N PRO A 57 2.74 15.28 -2.85
CA PRO A 57 1.44 15.11 -3.50
C PRO A 57 0.97 13.65 -3.51
N THR A 58 1.89 12.70 -3.66
CA THR A 58 1.58 11.28 -3.86
C THR A 58 2.15 10.41 -2.74
N VAL A 59 1.50 10.39 -1.58
CA VAL A 59 1.86 9.47 -0.48
C VAL A 59 1.20 8.13 -0.71
N LYS A 60 1.98 7.05 -0.75
CA LYS A 60 1.48 5.68 -0.87
C LYS A 60 1.06 5.15 0.51
N PRO A 61 0.05 4.27 0.60
CA PRO A 61 -0.28 3.58 1.84
C PRO A 61 0.85 2.67 2.29
N ILE A 62 1.17 2.68 3.58
CA ILE A 62 2.25 1.86 4.14
C ILE A 62 1.92 0.38 3.93
N ALA A 63 0.70 -0.07 4.22
CA ALA A 63 0.29 -1.46 4.06
C ALA A 63 0.47 -2.00 2.64
N LEU A 64 0.21 -1.17 1.62
CA LEU A 64 0.45 -1.56 0.23
C LEU A 64 1.94 -1.76 -0.03
N MET A 65 2.79 -0.85 0.45
CA MET A 65 4.23 -0.96 0.27
C MET A 65 4.83 -2.15 1.03
N GLU A 66 4.35 -2.42 2.24
CA GLU A 66 4.74 -3.62 3.01
C GLU A 66 4.41 -4.91 2.25
N TYR A 67 3.22 -4.97 1.66
CA TYR A 67 2.83 -6.13 0.85
C TYR A 67 3.76 -6.32 -0.35
N LEU A 68 4.00 -5.26 -1.11
CA LEU A 68 4.88 -5.33 -2.28
C LEU A 68 6.32 -5.71 -1.89
N ILE A 69 6.84 -5.16 -0.80
CA ILE A 69 8.18 -5.49 -0.29
C ILE A 69 8.27 -6.97 0.10
N LYS A 70 7.28 -7.49 0.84
CA LYS A 70 7.25 -8.92 1.21
C LYS A 70 7.17 -9.85 0.01
N LEU A 71 6.55 -9.40 -1.07
CA LEU A 71 6.40 -10.18 -2.30
C LEU A 71 7.73 -10.33 -3.06
N VAL A 72 8.56 -9.29 -3.09
CA VAL A 72 9.73 -9.22 -3.98
C VAL A 72 11.06 -9.23 -3.24
N THR A 73 11.09 -8.97 -1.93
CA THR A 73 12.32 -8.87 -1.15
C THR A 73 12.33 -9.90 -0.02
N PRO A 74 13.33 -10.80 0.06
CA PRO A 74 13.45 -11.76 1.15
C PRO A 74 13.63 -11.05 2.51
N PRO A 75 13.36 -11.74 3.64
CA PRO A 75 13.72 -11.21 4.96
C PRO A 75 15.19 -10.77 5.01
N GLU A 76 15.48 -9.70 5.76
CA GLU A 76 16.82 -9.09 5.89
C GLU A 76 17.42 -8.53 4.58
N GLY A 77 16.68 -8.59 3.48
CA GLY A 77 17.09 -8.04 2.20
C GLY A 77 17.12 -6.51 2.19
N ILE A 78 17.64 -5.94 1.10
CA ILE A 78 17.73 -4.49 0.90
C ILE A 78 16.74 -4.07 -0.17
N VAL A 79 15.90 -3.09 0.13
CA VAL A 79 14.95 -2.47 -0.79
C VAL A 79 15.58 -1.21 -1.36
N LEU A 80 15.67 -1.12 -2.68
CA LEU A 80 16.09 0.09 -3.37
C LEU A 80 14.87 0.85 -3.92
N ASP A 81 14.73 2.11 -3.53
CA ASP A 81 13.71 3.01 -4.08
C ASP A 81 14.40 4.28 -4.62
N PRO A 82 14.55 4.40 -5.96
CA PRO A 82 15.20 5.54 -6.58
C PRO A 82 14.35 6.82 -6.58
N PHE A 83 13.09 6.76 -6.11
CA PHE A 83 12.15 7.88 -6.05
C PHE A 83 11.39 7.87 -4.73
N ILE A 84 12.11 7.83 -3.61
CA ILE A 84 11.53 7.53 -2.29
C ILE A 84 10.51 8.58 -1.81
N GLY A 85 10.55 9.78 -2.36
CA GLY A 85 9.63 10.86 -2.04
C GLY A 85 9.59 11.15 -0.54
N SER A 86 8.41 11.01 0.06
CA SER A 86 8.22 11.23 1.50
C SER A 86 8.56 10.02 2.39
N GLY A 87 9.23 8.99 1.89
CA GLY A 87 9.78 7.90 2.69
C GLY A 87 8.81 6.77 3.07
N THR A 88 7.72 6.56 2.33
CA THR A 88 6.78 5.48 2.65
C THR A 88 7.43 4.10 2.50
N THR A 89 8.23 3.90 1.44
CA THR A 89 8.99 2.67 1.21
C THR A 89 9.97 2.40 2.34
N ALA A 90 10.65 3.43 2.85
CA ALA A 90 11.56 3.30 4.00
C ALA A 90 10.84 2.76 5.24
N ILE A 91 9.70 3.37 5.60
CA ILE A 91 8.88 2.94 6.74
C ILE A 91 8.41 1.49 6.56
N ALA A 92 7.91 1.16 5.37
CA ALA A 92 7.44 -0.19 5.06
C ALA A 92 8.56 -1.24 5.10
N SER A 93 9.77 -0.87 4.69
CA SER A 93 10.96 -1.73 4.77
C SER A 93 11.30 -2.03 6.23
N LEU A 94 11.36 -1.02 7.08
CA LEU A 94 11.61 -1.17 8.52
C LEU A 94 10.55 -2.04 9.20
N ASN A 95 9.26 -1.80 8.91
CA ASN A 95 8.17 -2.61 9.46
C ASN A 95 8.24 -4.09 9.10
N THR A 96 8.88 -4.38 7.98
CA THR A 96 8.99 -5.75 7.46
C THR A 96 10.35 -6.40 7.72
N GLY A 97 11.23 -5.77 8.50
CA GLY A 97 12.55 -6.27 8.83
C GLY A 97 13.52 -6.28 7.64
N ARG A 98 13.44 -5.26 6.77
CA ARG A 98 14.33 -5.08 5.63
C ARG A 98 15.07 -3.76 5.78
N SER A 99 16.30 -3.72 5.26
CA SER A 99 17.04 -2.48 5.07
C SER A 99 16.53 -1.75 3.82
N PHE A 100 16.84 -0.47 3.69
CA PHE A 100 16.47 0.28 2.48
C PHE A 100 17.58 1.23 2.05
N ILE A 101 17.59 1.53 0.75
CA ILE A 101 18.35 2.61 0.14
C ILE A 101 17.33 3.46 -0.61
N GLY A 102 17.17 4.72 -0.23
CA GLY A 102 16.25 5.65 -0.86
C GLY A 102 16.99 6.80 -1.53
N ILE A 103 16.58 7.17 -2.73
CA ILE A 103 17.11 8.30 -3.48
C ILE A 103 15.97 9.28 -3.74
N GLU A 104 16.21 10.56 -3.52
CA GLU A 104 15.25 11.63 -3.78
C GLU A 104 16.05 12.87 -4.23
N LEU A 105 15.57 13.50 -5.30
CA LEU A 105 16.21 14.69 -5.87
C LEU A 105 15.85 15.96 -5.10
N ASN A 106 14.63 16.03 -4.56
CA ASN A 106 14.14 17.21 -3.87
C ASN A 106 14.54 17.17 -2.39
N GLU A 107 15.42 18.07 -1.97
CA GLU A 107 15.90 18.16 -0.58
C GLU A 107 14.76 18.32 0.43
N GLY A 108 13.71 19.06 0.10
CA GLY A 108 12.54 19.23 0.96
C GLY A 108 11.79 17.90 1.19
N TYR A 109 11.75 17.02 0.20
CA TYR A 109 11.17 15.69 0.36
C TYR A 109 12.09 14.74 1.13
N VAL A 110 13.41 14.86 0.95
CA VAL A 110 14.40 14.13 1.77
C VAL A 110 14.20 14.46 3.25
N GLU A 111 14.03 15.74 3.59
CA GLU A 111 13.81 16.14 4.98
C GLU A 111 12.48 15.60 5.54
N ILE A 112 11.41 15.63 4.75
CA ILE A 112 10.12 15.01 5.13
C ILE A 112 10.31 13.51 5.37
N ALA A 113 11.01 12.80 4.48
CA ALA A 113 11.27 11.38 4.61
C ALA A 113 12.05 11.06 5.90
N ARG A 114 13.12 11.81 6.17
CA ARG A 114 13.94 11.65 7.40
C ARG A 114 13.10 11.83 8.66
N ARG A 115 12.29 12.87 8.73
CA ARG A 115 11.40 13.12 9.90
C ARG A 115 10.38 12.01 10.07
N ARG A 116 9.77 11.54 9.00
CA ARG A 116 8.78 10.46 9.06
C ARG A 116 9.41 9.16 9.54
N VAL A 117 10.57 8.80 9.02
CA VAL A 117 11.31 7.60 9.43
C VAL A 117 11.72 7.70 10.89
N ALA A 118 12.32 8.81 11.33
CA ALA A 118 12.73 9.03 12.71
C ALA A 118 11.55 8.93 13.69
N SER A 119 10.42 9.60 13.38
CA SER A 119 9.22 9.52 14.20
C SER A 119 8.65 8.09 14.29
N HIS A 120 8.73 7.35 13.20
CA HIS A 120 8.25 5.97 13.15
C HIS A 120 9.12 5.04 13.99
N THR A 121 10.44 5.14 13.89
CA THR A 121 11.39 4.36 14.68
C THR A 121 11.23 4.64 16.17
N ALA A 122 11.15 5.89 16.59
CA ALA A 122 10.91 6.25 17.97
C ALA A 122 9.59 5.67 18.53
N GLN A 123 8.53 5.63 17.72
CA GLN A 123 7.27 5.00 18.13
C GLN A 123 7.37 3.47 18.27
N GLN A 124 8.22 2.83 17.50
CA GLN A 124 8.46 1.39 17.66
C GLN A 124 9.23 1.08 18.94
N GLU A 125 10.27 1.83 19.26
CA GLU A 125 11.04 1.66 20.49
C GLU A 125 10.17 1.77 21.74
N LEU A 126 9.24 2.75 21.78
CA LEU A 126 8.30 2.92 22.90
C LEU A 126 7.31 1.77 23.09
N LYS A 127 7.08 0.93 22.09
CA LYS A 127 6.16 -0.23 22.19
C LYS A 127 6.83 -1.46 22.80
N PHE A 128 8.15 -1.48 22.87
CA PHE A 128 8.93 -2.60 23.39
C PHE A 128 9.57 -2.30 24.76
N ALA A 129 9.35 -1.11 25.30
CA ALA A 129 9.74 -0.70 26.63
C ALA A 129 8.60 -0.91 27.64
#